data_d39f1c03b1db7cd6542f0444b98d510e
#
_entry.id   d39f1c03b1db7cd6542f0444b98d510e
#
_cell.length_a   1.000
_cell.length_b   1.000
_cell.length_c   1.000
_cell.angle_alpha   90.00
_cell.angle_beta   90.00
_cell.angle_gamma   90.00
#
_symmetry.space_group_name_H-M   'P 1'
#
loop_
_entity.id
_entity.type
_entity.pdbx_description
1 polymer ?
#
loop_
_entity_poly.entity_id
_entity_poly.type
_entity_poly.pdbx_seq_one_letter_code
_entity_poly.pdbx_strand_id
1 'polypeptide(L)'
;MTQANLQKRSVYIFGASHAGILAEEMYYRAGGMMTINAIFGREVMLDRSPITFTSQMERLEGYGTNLAKTVSFKDQDVLILHSVSGRNPIIIDLALAAKAKGVKIISLTNVQYSLSVTSRHSSGKRLFEVSDIVIDNHGDIGDACCELTGIVQKAGPSSTVIGAAILNTIIVEVCEQLIANGIKHPPIFYSANLDGGDLRNAELYEEYKEVIHYEFM
;
A
#
# COMPACT_ATOMS: atom_id res chain seq x y z
N MET A 1 7.10 2.28 -10.12
CA MET A 1 8.06 2.15 -8.99
C MET A 1 9.51 2.29 -9.47
N THR A 2 9.97 1.55 -10.47
CA THR A 2 11.35 1.64 -10.99
C THR A 2 11.74 3.08 -11.33
N GLN A 3 10.93 3.79 -12.13
CA GLN A 3 11.20 5.19 -12.49
C GLN A 3 11.25 6.12 -11.26
N ALA A 4 10.41 5.90 -10.26
CA ALA A 4 10.46 6.67 -9.02
C ALA A 4 11.82 6.50 -8.32
N ASN A 5 12.28 5.26 -8.15
CA ASN A 5 13.59 5.00 -7.54
C ASN A 5 14.75 5.59 -8.36
N LEU A 6 14.75 5.45 -9.70
CA LEU A 6 15.78 6.02 -10.57
C LEU A 6 15.82 7.56 -10.49
N GLN A 7 14.68 8.20 -10.27
CA GLN A 7 14.54 9.66 -10.18
C GLN A 7 14.58 10.18 -8.74
N LYS A 8 14.93 9.34 -7.76
CA LYS A 8 14.92 9.66 -6.33
C LYS A 8 13.59 10.26 -5.87
N ARG A 9 12.50 9.59 -6.24
CA ARG A 9 11.14 9.88 -5.78
C ARG A 9 10.71 8.86 -4.76
N SER A 10 9.92 9.31 -3.81
CA SER A 10 9.44 8.46 -2.72
C SER A 10 8.33 7.52 -3.18
N VAL A 11 8.33 6.31 -2.64
CA VAL A 11 7.25 5.34 -2.81
C VAL A 11 6.56 5.18 -1.46
N TYR A 12 5.25 5.37 -1.46
CA TYR A 12 4.41 5.23 -0.27
C TYR A 12 3.42 4.07 -0.45
N ILE A 13 2.98 3.50 0.66
CA ILE A 13 1.92 2.50 0.68
C ILE A 13 0.96 2.76 1.82
N PHE A 14 -0.35 2.57 1.57
CA PHE A 14 -1.40 2.69 2.58
C PHE A 14 -2.53 1.70 2.33
N GLY A 15 -3.12 1.22 3.40
CA GLY A 15 -4.39 0.53 3.46
C GLY A 15 -5.04 0.76 4.82
N ALA A 16 -6.35 0.60 4.92
CA ALA A 16 -7.09 0.73 6.17
C ALA A 16 -7.55 -0.64 6.67
N SER A 17 -7.55 -0.88 7.98
CA SER A 17 -7.92 -2.15 8.63
C SER A 17 -7.13 -3.33 8.02
N HIS A 18 -7.78 -4.40 7.59
CA HIS A 18 -7.11 -5.55 6.97
C HIS A 18 -6.34 -5.19 5.69
N ALA A 19 -6.78 -4.18 4.94
CA ALA A 19 -6.02 -3.69 3.80
C ALA A 19 -4.66 -3.08 4.23
N GLY A 20 -4.55 -2.58 5.46
CA GLY A 20 -3.32 -2.05 6.05
C GLY A 20 -2.24 -3.11 6.30
N ILE A 21 -2.60 -4.38 6.42
CA ILE A 21 -1.63 -5.49 6.57
C ILE A 21 -0.62 -5.49 5.42
N LEU A 22 -1.03 -5.11 4.21
CA LEU A 22 -0.10 -5.04 3.09
C LEU A 22 0.89 -3.86 3.21
N ALA A 23 0.51 -2.78 3.89
CA ALA A 23 1.45 -1.72 4.22
C ALA A 23 2.50 -2.20 5.23
N GLU A 24 2.09 -2.99 6.23
CA GLU A 24 3.01 -3.63 7.18
C GLU A 24 3.89 -4.69 6.51
N GLU A 25 3.31 -5.53 5.61
CA GLU A 25 4.04 -6.54 4.84
C GLU A 25 5.15 -5.94 3.98
N MET A 26 4.93 -4.77 3.40
CA MET A 26 5.90 -4.11 2.53
C MET A 26 6.91 -3.24 3.29
N TYR A 27 6.72 -3.04 4.58
CA TYR A 27 7.50 -2.14 5.41
C TYR A 27 8.56 -2.89 6.23
N TYR A 28 9.80 -2.37 6.21
CA TYR A 28 10.90 -2.78 7.09
C TYR A 28 11.03 -4.31 7.29
N ARG A 29 11.26 -5.03 6.21
CA ARG A 29 11.43 -6.49 6.27
C ARG A 29 12.55 -6.98 5.34
N ALA A 30 13.22 -8.06 5.71
CA ALA A 30 14.21 -8.74 4.88
C ALA A 30 13.62 -9.11 3.51
N GLY A 31 14.35 -8.80 2.43
CA GLY A 31 13.91 -9.01 1.05
C GLY A 31 12.95 -7.96 0.50
N GLY A 32 12.43 -7.06 1.35
CA GLY A 32 11.60 -5.94 0.92
C GLY A 32 12.43 -4.73 0.46
N MET A 33 11.79 -3.75 -0.15
CA MET A 33 12.45 -2.51 -0.58
C MET A 33 12.50 -1.49 0.56
N MET A 34 13.71 -1.04 0.92
CA MET A 34 13.96 -0.02 1.93
C MET A 34 13.32 1.34 1.59
N THR A 35 13.13 1.66 0.31
CA THR A 35 12.55 2.92 -0.16
C THR A 35 11.01 2.96 -0.10
N ILE A 36 10.35 1.92 0.42
CA ILE A 36 8.91 1.93 0.65
C ILE A 36 8.61 2.55 2.02
N ASN A 37 7.78 3.59 2.00
CA ASN A 37 7.34 4.33 3.17
C ASN A 37 5.89 3.96 3.49
N ALA A 38 5.65 3.20 4.55
CA ALA A 38 4.30 2.87 4.98
C ALA A 38 3.65 4.08 5.65
N ILE A 39 2.41 4.37 5.27
CA ILE A 39 1.57 5.36 5.93
C ILE A 39 0.68 4.61 6.93
N PHE A 40 0.86 4.85 8.22
CA PHE A 40 0.08 4.22 9.28
C PHE A 40 -0.98 5.19 9.80
N GLY A 41 -2.23 4.96 9.42
CA GLY A 41 -3.37 5.65 9.99
C GLY A 41 -3.77 5.01 11.31
N ARG A 42 -3.28 5.53 12.44
CA ARG A 42 -3.46 4.94 13.78
C ARG A 42 -4.90 4.56 14.11
N GLU A 43 -5.88 5.34 13.64
CA GLU A 43 -7.31 5.14 13.92
C GLU A 43 -7.94 4.00 13.11
N VAL A 44 -7.24 3.52 12.07
CA VAL A 44 -7.68 2.43 11.19
C VAL A 44 -6.75 1.22 11.22
N MET A 45 -5.86 1.12 12.22
CA MET A 45 -5.05 -0.07 12.45
C MET A 45 -5.84 -1.13 13.24
N LEU A 46 -5.48 -2.40 13.07
CA LEU A 46 -6.22 -3.52 13.66
C LEU A 46 -6.02 -3.70 15.16
N ASP A 47 -5.02 -3.04 15.76
CA ASP A 47 -4.81 -2.99 17.21
C ASP A 47 -5.73 -1.99 17.93
N ARG A 48 -6.55 -1.26 17.19
CA ARG A 48 -7.50 -0.27 17.75
C ARG A 48 -8.64 -0.94 18.51
N SER A 49 -8.94 -0.43 19.71
CA SER A 49 -10.07 -0.89 20.50
C SER A 49 -11.08 0.26 20.75
N PRO A 50 -12.40 0.02 20.62
CA PRO A 50 -13.00 -1.19 20.04
C PRO A 50 -12.74 -1.33 18.55
N ILE A 51 -12.57 -2.54 18.06
CA ILE A 51 -12.18 -2.80 16.66
C ILE A 51 -13.18 -2.23 15.64
N THR A 52 -14.46 -2.14 15.98
CA THR A 52 -15.50 -1.56 15.12
C THR A 52 -15.30 -0.06 14.86
N PHE A 53 -14.48 0.62 15.65
CA PHE A 53 -14.12 2.02 15.46
C PHE A 53 -13.35 2.22 14.15
N THR A 54 -12.53 1.26 13.74
CA THR A 54 -11.81 1.31 12.45
C THR A 54 -12.79 1.50 11.29
N SER A 55 -13.92 0.77 11.29
CA SER A 55 -14.95 0.89 10.26
C SER A 55 -15.65 2.25 10.24
N GLN A 56 -15.76 2.90 11.38
CA GLN A 56 -16.31 4.27 11.47
C GLN A 56 -15.32 5.27 10.87
N MET A 57 -14.03 5.14 11.22
CA MET A 57 -12.98 6.01 10.70
C MET A 57 -12.73 5.82 9.20
N GLU A 58 -12.85 4.60 8.68
CA GLU A 58 -12.79 4.36 7.24
C GLU A 58 -13.88 5.11 6.45
N ARG A 59 -15.04 5.32 7.09
CA ARG A 59 -16.21 5.99 6.50
C ARG A 59 -16.24 7.48 6.76
N LEU A 60 -15.33 8.00 7.58
CA LEU A 60 -15.25 9.42 7.88
C LEU A 60 -14.59 10.17 6.72
N GLU A 61 -15.38 10.93 5.98
CA GLU A 61 -14.90 11.79 4.92
C GLU A 61 -14.04 12.92 5.50
N GLY A 62 -12.94 13.24 4.81
CA GLY A 62 -11.94 14.20 5.25
C GLY A 62 -10.82 13.60 6.10
N TYR A 63 -10.98 12.39 6.66
CA TYR A 63 -9.90 11.77 7.45
C TYR A 63 -8.69 11.44 6.57
N GLY A 64 -8.89 10.86 5.39
CA GLY A 64 -7.80 10.59 4.44
C GLY A 64 -7.12 11.87 3.95
N THR A 65 -7.87 12.96 3.76
CA THR A 65 -7.31 14.28 3.44
C THR A 65 -6.43 14.82 4.57
N ASN A 66 -6.83 14.65 5.83
CA ASN A 66 -6.01 15.05 6.97
C ASN A 66 -4.77 14.17 7.11
N LEU A 67 -4.90 12.87 6.89
CA LEU A 67 -3.75 11.95 6.85
C LEU A 67 -2.74 12.35 5.76
N ALA A 68 -3.20 12.76 4.58
CA ALA A 68 -2.34 13.24 3.51
C ALA A 68 -1.50 14.47 3.88
N LYS A 69 -1.95 15.29 4.85
CA LYS A 69 -1.20 16.46 5.35
C LYS A 69 0.00 16.08 6.19
N THR A 70 0.00 14.87 6.79
CA THR A 70 1.12 14.36 7.59
C THR A 70 2.22 13.77 6.73
N VAL A 71 1.98 13.60 5.42
CA VAL A 71 2.93 13.02 4.46
C VAL A 71 3.48 14.12 3.55
N SER A 72 4.81 14.17 3.44
CA SER A 72 5.50 15.14 2.59
C SER A 72 5.51 14.74 1.12
N PHE A 73 4.33 14.52 0.54
CA PHE A 73 4.19 14.19 -0.89
C PHE A 73 4.79 15.24 -1.81
N LYS A 74 5.53 14.78 -2.82
CA LYS A 74 6.12 15.59 -3.89
C LYS A 74 5.62 15.13 -5.25
N ASP A 75 5.75 16.02 -6.25
CA ASP A 75 5.44 15.67 -7.63
C ASP A 75 6.23 14.45 -8.11
N GLN A 76 5.58 13.55 -8.84
CA GLN A 76 6.11 12.26 -9.33
C GLN A 76 6.43 11.20 -8.25
N ASP A 77 6.12 11.44 -6.97
CA ASP A 77 6.09 10.35 -5.99
C ASP A 77 5.05 9.29 -6.39
N VAL A 78 5.15 8.11 -5.83
CA VAL A 78 4.22 7.00 -6.06
C VAL A 78 3.51 6.66 -4.76
N LEU A 79 2.20 6.50 -4.80
CA LEU A 79 1.40 6.02 -3.69
C LEU A 79 0.63 4.75 -4.10
N ILE A 80 0.96 3.64 -3.44
CA ILE A 80 0.25 2.37 -3.55
C ILE A 80 -0.88 2.38 -2.54
N LEU A 81 -2.11 2.18 -3.00
CA LEU A 81 -3.31 2.13 -2.17
C LEU A 81 -3.97 0.76 -2.28
N HIS A 82 -4.09 0.06 -1.15
CA HIS A 82 -4.81 -1.19 -1.07
C HIS A 82 -6.19 -1.00 -0.44
N SER A 83 -7.22 -1.42 -1.17
CA SER A 83 -8.61 -1.47 -0.67
C SER A 83 -9.43 -2.42 -1.51
N VAL A 84 -9.99 -3.47 -0.90
CA VAL A 84 -10.68 -4.56 -1.62
C VAL A 84 -11.87 -4.03 -2.41
N SER A 85 -12.80 -3.32 -1.76
CA SER A 85 -13.97 -2.74 -2.43
C SER A 85 -13.74 -1.35 -3.02
N GLY A 86 -12.67 -0.66 -2.62
CA GLY A 86 -12.32 0.68 -3.08
C GLY A 86 -13.36 1.78 -2.84
N ARG A 87 -14.35 1.57 -1.94
CA ARG A 87 -15.53 2.43 -1.80
C ARG A 87 -15.49 3.42 -0.64
N ASN A 88 -14.61 3.20 0.37
CA ASN A 88 -14.63 3.97 1.61
C ASN A 88 -13.96 5.35 1.45
N PRO A 89 -14.47 6.39 2.11
CA PRO A 89 -13.96 7.75 1.99
C PRO A 89 -12.47 7.91 2.25
N ILE A 90 -11.92 7.31 3.30
CA ILE A 90 -10.51 7.47 3.66
C ILE A 90 -9.54 7.20 2.50
N ILE A 91 -9.78 6.12 1.73
CA ILE A 91 -8.86 5.74 0.65
C ILE A 91 -8.99 6.68 -0.55
N ILE A 92 -10.20 7.17 -0.81
CA ILE A 92 -10.50 8.10 -1.90
C ILE A 92 -9.98 9.50 -1.57
N ASP A 93 -10.20 9.99 -0.36
CA ASP A 93 -9.64 11.22 0.18
C ASP A 93 -8.12 11.27 0.01
N LEU A 94 -7.43 10.21 0.48
CA LEU A 94 -5.98 10.13 0.42
C LEU A 94 -5.49 10.12 -1.04
N ALA A 95 -6.15 9.35 -1.92
CA ALA A 95 -5.84 9.31 -3.35
C ALA A 95 -5.97 10.69 -4.00
N LEU A 96 -7.10 11.39 -3.77
CA LEU A 96 -7.35 12.70 -4.35
C LEU A 96 -6.39 13.77 -3.82
N ALA A 97 -6.11 13.76 -2.51
CA ALA A 97 -5.18 14.69 -1.89
C ALA A 97 -3.73 14.49 -2.37
N ALA A 98 -3.28 13.25 -2.53
CA ALA A 98 -1.97 12.92 -3.09
C ALA A 98 -1.89 13.32 -4.58
N LYS A 99 -2.92 12.99 -5.35
CA LYS A 99 -2.99 13.33 -6.78
C LYS A 99 -2.95 14.84 -7.04
N ALA A 100 -3.56 15.64 -6.17
CA ALA A 100 -3.48 17.10 -6.23
C ALA A 100 -2.04 17.65 -6.06
N LYS A 101 -1.11 16.84 -5.52
CA LYS A 101 0.32 17.16 -5.40
C LYS A 101 1.19 16.50 -6.49
N GLY A 102 0.59 15.92 -7.53
CA GLY A 102 1.29 15.29 -8.65
C GLY A 102 1.76 13.86 -8.37
N VAL A 103 1.30 13.23 -7.27
CA VAL A 103 1.62 11.85 -6.93
C VAL A 103 0.92 10.89 -7.88
N LYS A 104 1.62 9.84 -8.33
CA LYS A 104 1.06 8.76 -9.14
C LYS A 104 0.40 7.72 -8.26
N ILE A 105 -0.87 7.44 -8.52
CA ILE A 105 -1.67 6.51 -7.72
C ILE A 105 -1.70 5.14 -8.38
N ILE A 106 -1.26 4.13 -7.64
CA ILE A 106 -1.40 2.71 -7.98
C ILE A 106 -2.41 2.11 -7.00
N SER A 107 -3.52 1.59 -7.50
CA SER A 107 -4.47 0.85 -6.65
C SER A 107 -4.29 -0.65 -6.80
N LEU A 108 -4.29 -1.36 -5.67
CA LEU A 108 -4.50 -2.80 -5.59
C LEU A 108 -5.90 -3.01 -5.03
N THR A 109 -6.79 -3.57 -5.83
CA THR A 109 -8.23 -3.67 -5.49
C THR A 109 -8.86 -4.86 -6.17
N ASN A 110 -10.08 -5.22 -5.78
CA ASN A 110 -10.93 -6.14 -6.52
C ASN A 110 -11.87 -5.32 -7.41
N VAL A 111 -11.61 -5.31 -8.71
CA VAL A 111 -12.39 -4.50 -9.66
C VAL A 111 -13.84 -4.99 -9.74
N GLN A 112 -14.07 -6.30 -9.77
CA GLN A 112 -15.42 -6.87 -9.82
C GLN A 112 -16.23 -6.46 -8.58
N TYR A 113 -15.64 -6.57 -7.39
CA TYR A 113 -16.30 -6.14 -6.15
C TYR A 113 -16.52 -4.63 -6.14
N SER A 114 -15.53 -3.84 -6.54
CA SER A 114 -15.67 -2.38 -6.64
C SER A 114 -16.81 -1.97 -7.58
N LEU A 115 -16.97 -2.67 -8.70
CA LEU A 115 -18.07 -2.42 -9.65
C LEU A 115 -19.46 -2.82 -9.10
N SER A 116 -19.52 -3.80 -8.21
CA SER A 116 -20.78 -4.27 -7.60
C SER A 116 -21.31 -3.37 -6.48
N VAL A 117 -20.54 -2.36 -6.05
CA VAL A 117 -20.91 -1.47 -4.95
C VAL A 117 -20.88 0.01 -5.36
N THR A 118 -21.63 0.84 -4.67
CA THR A 118 -21.57 2.29 -4.83
C THR A 118 -20.50 2.89 -3.92
N SER A 119 -19.95 4.03 -4.33
CA SER A 119 -19.06 4.83 -3.48
C SER A 119 -19.77 5.28 -2.20
N ARG A 120 -18.98 5.44 -1.13
CA ARG A 120 -19.41 6.09 0.12
C ARG A 120 -18.81 7.50 0.28
N HIS A 121 -18.04 7.93 -0.71
CA HIS A 121 -17.44 9.26 -0.75
C HIS A 121 -18.32 10.23 -1.54
N SER A 122 -18.39 11.50 -1.14
CA SER A 122 -19.22 12.54 -1.76
C SER A 122 -18.95 12.77 -3.25
N SER A 123 -17.72 12.48 -3.72
CA SER A 123 -17.40 12.54 -5.16
C SER A 123 -18.12 11.51 -6.00
N GLY A 124 -18.73 10.48 -5.39
CA GLY A 124 -19.33 9.34 -6.09
C GLY A 124 -18.30 8.37 -6.71
N LYS A 125 -17.00 8.64 -6.62
CA LYS A 125 -15.93 7.84 -7.23
C LYS A 125 -15.44 6.74 -6.27
N ARG A 126 -14.96 5.64 -6.86
CA ARG A 126 -14.28 4.55 -6.18
C ARG A 126 -12.78 4.63 -6.45
N LEU A 127 -11.97 3.91 -5.71
CA LEU A 127 -10.51 3.98 -5.78
C LEU A 127 -9.98 3.76 -7.21
N PHE A 128 -10.44 2.71 -7.90
CA PHE A 128 -9.95 2.41 -9.25
C PHE A 128 -10.25 3.53 -10.27
N GLU A 129 -11.30 4.34 -10.04
CA GLU A 129 -11.69 5.45 -10.93
C GLU A 129 -10.83 6.71 -10.76
N VAL A 130 -10.04 6.78 -9.68
CA VAL A 130 -9.13 7.89 -9.39
C VAL A 130 -7.66 7.49 -9.50
N SER A 131 -7.37 6.23 -9.76
CA SER A 131 -6.00 5.68 -9.87
C SER A 131 -5.43 5.86 -11.27
N ASP A 132 -4.11 6.00 -11.35
CA ASP A 132 -3.37 6.04 -12.63
C ASP A 132 -3.06 4.62 -13.13
N ILE A 133 -2.85 3.69 -12.20
CA ILE A 133 -2.65 2.25 -12.49
C ILE A 133 -3.58 1.47 -11.56
N VAL A 134 -4.27 0.49 -12.12
CA VAL A 134 -5.16 -0.41 -11.36
C VAL A 134 -4.61 -1.83 -11.46
N ILE A 135 -4.35 -2.45 -10.32
CA ILE A 135 -3.99 -3.85 -10.19
C ILE A 135 -5.21 -4.56 -9.62
N ASP A 136 -5.82 -5.43 -10.41
CA ASP A 136 -6.95 -6.26 -9.99
C ASP A 136 -6.43 -7.54 -9.34
N ASN A 137 -6.88 -7.83 -8.12
CA ASN A 137 -6.53 -9.07 -7.43
C ASN A 137 -7.41 -10.26 -7.83
N HIS A 138 -8.42 -10.03 -8.69
CA HIS A 138 -9.36 -11.04 -9.19
C HIS A 138 -10.04 -11.88 -8.10
N GLY A 139 -10.23 -11.31 -6.91
CA GLY A 139 -10.91 -11.98 -5.80
C GLY A 139 -12.43 -12.03 -5.97
N ASP A 140 -13.11 -12.72 -5.06
CA ASP A 140 -14.58 -12.81 -5.03
C ASP A 140 -15.21 -11.53 -4.42
N ILE A 141 -16.48 -11.27 -4.78
CA ILE A 141 -17.28 -10.23 -4.12
C ILE A 141 -17.44 -10.60 -2.64
N GLY A 142 -17.04 -9.68 -1.75
CA GLY A 142 -17.03 -9.93 -0.31
C GLY A 142 -15.75 -10.57 0.22
N ASP A 143 -14.73 -10.77 -0.66
CA ASP A 143 -13.38 -11.25 -0.35
C ASP A 143 -13.26 -12.75 0.01
N ALA A 144 -14.27 -13.37 0.62
CA ALA A 144 -14.24 -14.78 0.96
C ALA A 144 -14.46 -15.66 -0.28
N CYS A 145 -13.57 -16.67 -0.51
CA CYS A 145 -13.55 -17.43 -1.74
C CYS A 145 -13.96 -18.92 -1.59
N CYS A 146 -14.05 -19.45 -0.36
CA CYS A 146 -14.34 -20.85 -0.12
C CYS A 146 -15.81 -21.07 0.26
N GLU A 147 -16.55 -21.87 -0.51
CA GLU A 147 -17.89 -22.30 -0.18
C GLU A 147 -17.87 -23.34 0.94
N LEU A 148 -18.85 -23.27 1.85
CA LEU A 148 -18.99 -24.19 2.96
C LEU A 148 -20.31 -24.98 2.83
N THR A 149 -20.25 -26.30 3.06
CA THR A 149 -21.42 -27.16 2.96
C THR A 149 -22.48 -26.76 3.99
N GLY A 150 -23.71 -26.54 3.52
CA GLY A 150 -24.88 -26.29 4.37
C GLY A 150 -25.09 -24.84 4.83
N ILE A 151 -24.22 -23.90 4.44
CA ILE A 151 -24.40 -22.46 4.72
C ILE A 151 -24.09 -21.61 3.49
N VAL A 152 -24.70 -20.41 3.41
CA VAL A 152 -24.51 -19.48 2.30
C VAL A 152 -23.21 -18.69 2.47
N GLN A 153 -22.78 -18.45 3.70
CA GLN A 153 -21.59 -17.66 4.00
C GLN A 153 -20.31 -18.37 3.55
N LYS A 154 -19.54 -17.73 2.70
CA LYS A 154 -18.18 -18.18 2.33
C LYS A 154 -17.16 -17.89 3.44
N ALA A 155 -16.05 -18.60 3.44
CA ALA A 155 -14.90 -18.40 4.31
C ALA A 155 -13.63 -18.21 3.46
N GLY A 156 -12.47 -17.95 4.12
CA GLY A 156 -11.18 -17.81 3.46
C GLY A 156 -11.04 -16.50 2.67
N PRO A 157 -10.69 -15.38 3.32
CA PRO A 157 -10.41 -14.13 2.63
C PRO A 157 -9.15 -14.26 1.76
N SER A 158 -9.21 -13.81 0.52
CA SER A 158 -8.13 -13.97 -0.47
C SER A 158 -7.28 -12.72 -0.65
N SER A 159 -7.81 -11.53 -0.35
CA SER A 159 -7.20 -10.25 -0.71
C SER A 159 -5.80 -10.03 -0.13
N THR A 160 -5.57 -10.40 1.13
CA THR A 160 -4.26 -10.22 1.78
C THR A 160 -3.22 -11.17 1.20
N VAL A 161 -3.56 -12.45 1.03
CA VAL A 161 -2.62 -13.46 0.50
C VAL A 161 -2.21 -13.13 -0.93
N ILE A 162 -3.19 -12.89 -1.80
CA ILE A 162 -2.95 -12.56 -3.20
C ILE A 162 -2.29 -11.18 -3.32
N GLY A 163 -2.72 -10.20 -2.53
CA GLY A 163 -2.11 -8.87 -2.50
C GLY A 163 -0.64 -8.91 -2.11
N ALA A 164 -0.28 -9.69 -1.08
CA ALA A 164 1.12 -9.89 -0.68
C ALA A 164 1.93 -10.55 -1.80
N ALA A 165 1.40 -11.59 -2.45
CA ALA A 165 2.06 -12.25 -3.57
C ALA A 165 2.30 -11.29 -4.74
N ILE A 166 1.29 -10.49 -5.12
CA ILE A 166 1.41 -9.48 -6.18
C ILE A 166 2.48 -8.44 -5.84
N LEU A 167 2.42 -7.84 -4.65
CA LEU A 167 3.35 -6.78 -4.26
C LEU A 167 4.78 -7.30 -4.15
N ASN A 168 5.01 -8.47 -3.56
CA ASN A 168 6.34 -9.08 -3.49
C ASN A 168 6.89 -9.41 -4.89
N THR A 169 6.05 -9.87 -5.82
CA THR A 169 6.44 -10.08 -7.23
C THR A 169 6.85 -8.76 -7.90
N ILE A 170 6.10 -7.69 -7.65
CA ILE A 170 6.45 -6.35 -8.16
C ILE A 170 7.80 -5.88 -7.60
N ILE A 171 8.11 -6.15 -6.32
CA ILE A 171 9.41 -5.80 -5.73
C ILE A 171 10.55 -6.50 -6.48
N VAL A 172 10.42 -7.81 -6.74
CA VAL A 172 11.43 -8.55 -7.50
C VAL A 172 11.65 -7.93 -8.88
N GLU A 173 10.58 -7.67 -9.62
CA GLU A 173 10.63 -7.07 -10.94
C GLU A 173 11.25 -5.65 -10.91
N VAL A 174 10.92 -4.84 -9.92
CA VAL A 174 11.52 -3.50 -9.74
C VAL A 174 13.01 -3.62 -9.50
N CYS A 175 13.46 -4.56 -8.66
CA CYS A 175 14.88 -4.78 -8.38
C CYS A 175 15.63 -5.23 -9.65
N GLU A 176 15.09 -6.16 -10.43
CA GLU A 176 15.65 -6.59 -11.72
C GLU A 176 15.79 -5.41 -12.68
N GLN A 177 14.75 -4.57 -12.78
CA GLN A 177 14.80 -3.37 -13.63
C GLN A 177 15.82 -2.34 -13.14
N LEU A 178 15.98 -2.16 -11.83
CA LEU A 178 17.00 -1.26 -11.27
C LEU A 178 18.41 -1.75 -11.63
N ILE A 179 18.68 -3.05 -11.50
CA ILE A 179 19.95 -3.67 -11.90
C ILE A 179 20.20 -3.46 -13.38
N ALA A 180 19.21 -3.71 -14.23
CA ALA A 180 19.29 -3.50 -15.66
C ALA A 180 19.57 -2.04 -16.06
N ASN A 181 19.17 -1.08 -15.21
CA ASN A 181 19.48 0.34 -15.34
C ASN A 181 20.81 0.77 -14.66
N GLY A 182 21.65 -0.17 -14.23
CA GLY A 182 22.99 0.08 -13.73
C GLY A 182 23.07 0.35 -12.23
N ILE A 183 21.98 0.19 -11.48
CA ILE A 183 22.01 0.29 -10.01
C ILE A 183 22.71 -0.96 -9.47
N LYS A 184 23.90 -0.76 -8.88
CA LYS A 184 24.71 -1.87 -8.33
C LYS A 184 24.15 -2.43 -7.03
N HIS A 185 23.52 -1.61 -6.22
CA HIS A 185 22.98 -1.93 -4.92
C HIS A 185 21.49 -1.51 -4.87
N PRO A 186 20.55 -2.31 -5.42
CA PRO A 186 19.13 -2.05 -5.24
C PRO A 186 18.78 -1.96 -3.75
N PRO A 187 17.82 -1.13 -3.35
CA PRO A 187 17.50 -0.86 -1.96
C PRO A 187 16.73 -2.02 -1.30
N ILE A 188 17.34 -3.20 -1.25
CA ILE A 188 16.75 -4.43 -0.71
C ILE A 188 17.29 -4.64 0.70
N PHE A 189 16.40 -4.77 1.69
CA PHE A 189 16.78 -5.08 3.05
C PHE A 189 17.47 -6.44 3.16
N TYR A 190 18.62 -6.46 3.81
CA TYR A 190 19.25 -7.67 4.30
C TYR A 190 18.54 -8.15 5.57
N SER A 191 18.57 -9.45 5.82
CA SER A 191 18.10 -9.98 7.10
C SER A 191 19.05 -9.55 8.23
N ALA A 192 18.54 -8.88 9.25
CA ALA A 192 19.29 -8.54 10.47
C ALA A 192 19.70 -9.79 11.26
N ASN A 193 19.10 -10.95 10.97
CA ASN A 193 19.48 -12.24 11.59
C ASN A 193 20.71 -12.90 10.93
N LEU A 194 21.24 -12.31 9.86
CA LEU A 194 22.48 -12.76 9.22
C LEU A 194 23.64 -11.87 9.66
N ASP A 195 24.81 -12.49 9.84
CA ASP A 195 26.03 -11.78 10.22
C ASP A 195 26.33 -10.63 9.24
N GLY A 196 26.47 -9.43 9.76
CA GLY A 196 26.70 -8.22 8.97
C GLY A 196 25.46 -7.60 8.30
N GLY A 197 24.25 -8.15 8.51
CA GLY A 197 23.02 -7.65 7.93
C GLY A 197 22.70 -6.22 8.35
N ASP A 198 22.90 -5.88 9.64
CA ASP A 198 22.65 -4.54 10.17
C ASP A 198 23.61 -3.49 9.54
N LEU A 199 24.89 -3.82 9.40
CA LEU A 199 25.86 -2.95 8.77
C LEU A 199 25.50 -2.67 7.31
N ARG A 200 25.10 -3.72 6.57
CA ARG A 200 24.64 -3.58 5.18
C ARG A 200 23.40 -2.71 5.07
N ASN A 201 22.45 -2.87 5.97
CA ASN A 201 21.23 -2.04 5.99
C ASN A 201 21.56 -0.57 6.30
N ALA A 202 22.50 -0.31 7.20
CA ALA A 202 22.96 1.05 7.50
C ALA A 202 23.64 1.71 6.27
N GLU A 203 24.47 0.98 5.54
CA GLU A 203 25.08 1.46 4.29
C GLU A 203 24.02 1.80 3.23
N LEU A 204 23.04 0.92 3.03
CA LEU A 204 21.92 1.17 2.10
C LEU A 204 21.06 2.35 2.54
N TYR A 205 20.79 2.49 3.83
CA TYR A 205 20.03 3.63 4.33
C TYR A 205 20.73 4.95 3.98
N GLU A 206 22.04 5.06 4.18
CA GLU A 206 22.81 6.27 3.82
C GLU A 206 22.72 6.58 2.31
N GLU A 207 22.70 5.55 1.46
CA GLU A 207 22.58 5.73 0.01
C GLU A 207 21.21 6.24 -0.41
N TYR A 208 20.11 5.81 0.28
CA TYR A 208 18.72 6.07 -0.11
C TYR A 208 17.95 6.99 0.84
N LYS A 209 18.58 7.56 1.88
CA LYS A 209 17.92 8.34 2.95
C LYS A 209 17.07 9.52 2.47
N GLU A 210 17.37 10.08 1.29
CA GLU A 210 16.59 11.19 0.72
C GLU A 210 15.14 10.83 0.38
N VAL A 211 14.85 9.53 0.18
CA VAL A 211 13.54 9.01 -0.19
C VAL A 211 12.91 8.11 0.89
N ILE A 212 13.59 7.96 2.02
CA ILE A 212 13.13 7.21 3.20
C ILE A 212 12.62 8.23 4.22
N HIS A 213 11.39 8.01 4.71
CA HIS A 213 10.69 8.96 5.61
C HIS A 213 10.32 8.34 6.96
N TYR A 214 10.94 7.22 7.32
CA TYR A 214 10.87 6.63 8.65
C TYR A 214 12.24 6.72 9.32
N GLU A 215 12.23 6.69 10.65
CA GLU A 215 13.47 6.72 11.44
C GLU A 215 14.20 5.37 11.30
N PHE A 216 15.49 5.45 11.05
CA PHE A 216 16.39 4.30 10.98
C PHE A 216 17.65 4.64 11.81
N MET A 217 17.93 3.82 12.82
CA MET A 217 19.08 4.02 13.73
C MET A 217 20.05 2.85 13.64
#